data_6a9fab77c98d624caf81c8c9c139caad
#
_entry.id   6a9fab77c98d624caf81c8c9c139caad
#
_cell.length_a   1.000
_cell.length_b   1.000
_cell.length_c   1.000
_cell.angle_alpha   90.00
_cell.angle_beta   90.00
_cell.angle_gamma   90.00
#
_symmetry.space_group_name_H-M   'P 1'
#
loop_
_entity.id
_entity.type
_entity.pdbx_description
1 polymer ?
#
loop_
_entity_poly.entity_id
_entity_poly.type
_entity_poly.pdbx_seq_one_letter_code
_entity_poly.pdbx_strand_id
1 'polypeptide(L)'
;MNAFASLVSVHLASEEKDEISLDTLPGKFTIRRTDEALTPYGGLAAWSGFLKHLGIIERLADRCPVVRTSPNAAPVREVLHSFLLGALVEGKRFCHVRWVMDDPAVATLMGMERVRGEDALPRLGQGLDREDLRQWMNRPQTELYAALPDRFIADWDSTVNTRYGHQEDAAVGYNPHKRGRKSHHPLICVAARTRLCLHLEWRPGDTVSATDWQPAMEKLWSNSTIRERLWLNRGDVGFGQEAILAWHEIEGEKRPKYLFKLKLTNNVRRAIARVPWPLWAGAPTVGCQQFAETTVRLQGWSRERRIVIMRTLKPTNPSPQDLFWDTPEDEVAVYVTNLEPGEATLEQVALLYAQRADTENVFDELKNQWGFRGYCSGRAVVTELAARRHCQCHRLATRDGKTLVAPDHPGTALA
;
A
#
# COMPACT_ATOMS: atom_id res chain seq x y z
N MET A 1 -6.38 -5.26 -36.90
CA MET A 1 -7.54 -4.66 -36.19
C MET A 1 -8.74 -4.76 -37.11
N ASN A 2 -9.85 -5.26 -36.69
CA ASN A 2 -11.10 -5.56 -37.41
C ASN A 2 -11.30 -7.02 -37.89
N ALA A 3 -11.34 -7.96 -36.96
CA ALA A 3 -11.85 -9.31 -37.26
C ALA A 3 -12.73 -9.88 -36.11
N PHE A 4 -13.11 -9.11 -35.09
CA PHE A 4 -13.95 -9.58 -33.98
C PHE A 4 -15.34 -8.94 -33.90
N ALA A 5 -15.69 -8.04 -34.82
CA ALA A 5 -16.93 -7.28 -34.76
C ALA A 5 -18.07 -7.84 -35.66
N SER A 6 -17.91 -9.01 -36.32
CA SER A 6 -18.91 -9.50 -37.29
C SER A 6 -19.61 -10.81 -36.94
N LEU A 7 -19.52 -11.30 -35.71
CA LEU A 7 -20.06 -12.63 -35.35
C LEU A 7 -21.19 -12.64 -34.30
N VAL A 8 -21.80 -11.52 -33.98
CA VAL A 8 -23.05 -11.51 -33.18
C VAL A 8 -24.00 -10.45 -33.72
N SER A 9 -24.50 -10.62 -34.93
CA SER A 9 -25.78 -10.06 -35.33
C SER A 9 -26.87 -11.02 -34.86
N VAL A 10 -27.33 -10.89 -33.63
CA VAL A 10 -28.57 -11.54 -33.21
C VAL A 10 -29.70 -10.77 -33.87
N HIS A 11 -30.27 -11.36 -34.97
CA HIS A 11 -31.55 -10.92 -35.45
C HIS A 11 -32.59 -11.27 -34.40
N LEU A 12 -32.98 -10.29 -33.59
CA LEU A 12 -34.17 -10.36 -32.77
C LEU A 12 -35.38 -10.25 -33.67
N ALA A 13 -35.81 -11.41 -34.20
CA ALA A 13 -37.15 -11.53 -34.75
C ALA A 13 -38.14 -11.48 -33.59
N SER A 14 -39.15 -10.64 -33.71
CA SER A 14 -40.20 -10.32 -32.77
C SER A 14 -41.10 -11.53 -32.46
N GLU A 15 -40.63 -12.40 -31.61
CA GLU A 15 -41.44 -13.31 -30.78
C GLU A 15 -40.67 -13.48 -29.48
N GLU A 16 -41.31 -13.15 -28.35
CA GLU A 16 -40.76 -13.31 -27.00
C GLU A 16 -40.42 -14.77 -26.74
N LYS A 17 -39.23 -15.19 -27.12
CA LYS A 17 -38.68 -16.47 -26.67
C LYS A 17 -38.03 -16.24 -25.33
N ASP A 18 -38.68 -16.76 -24.29
CA ASP A 18 -38.12 -16.76 -22.94
C ASP A 18 -36.80 -17.53 -22.79
N GLU A 19 -36.39 -18.22 -23.89
CA GLU A 19 -35.22 -19.08 -23.89
C GLU A 19 -34.49 -19.07 -25.25
N ILE A 20 -33.16 -18.82 -25.19
CA ILE A 20 -32.26 -18.87 -26.36
C ILE A 20 -31.23 -19.96 -26.14
N SER A 21 -31.12 -20.89 -27.05
CA SER A 21 -30.07 -21.92 -27.04
C SER A 21 -28.95 -21.54 -27.98
N LEU A 22 -27.71 -21.58 -27.48
CA LEU A 22 -26.49 -21.29 -28.21
C LEU A 22 -25.58 -22.53 -28.22
N ASP A 23 -25.15 -22.96 -29.42
CA ASP A 23 -24.09 -23.95 -29.53
C ASP A 23 -22.72 -23.26 -29.45
N THR A 24 -21.88 -23.71 -28.54
CA THR A 24 -20.55 -23.18 -28.29
C THR A 24 -19.52 -24.31 -28.31
N LEU A 25 -18.22 -23.97 -28.35
CA LEU A 25 -17.13 -24.96 -28.33
C LEU A 25 -17.22 -25.96 -27.18
N PRO A 26 -17.51 -25.56 -25.92
CA PRO A 26 -17.64 -26.51 -24.82
C PRO A 26 -18.98 -27.22 -24.76
N GLY A 27 -19.99 -26.82 -25.54
CA GLY A 27 -21.32 -27.43 -25.52
C GLY A 27 -22.46 -26.45 -25.75
N LYS A 28 -23.68 -26.93 -25.45
CA LYS A 28 -24.92 -26.17 -25.64
C LYS A 28 -25.25 -25.38 -24.38
N PHE A 29 -25.42 -24.08 -24.54
CA PHE A 29 -25.88 -23.15 -23.46
C PHE A 29 -27.29 -22.70 -23.77
N THR A 30 -28.08 -22.63 -22.71
CA THR A 30 -29.42 -22.08 -22.78
C THR A 30 -29.48 -20.81 -21.96
N ILE A 31 -29.83 -19.67 -22.55
CA ILE A 31 -30.08 -18.41 -21.91
C ILE A 31 -31.58 -18.31 -21.73
N ARG A 32 -32.00 -18.10 -20.48
CA ARG A 32 -33.41 -17.98 -20.12
C ARG A 32 -33.68 -16.60 -19.53
N ARG A 33 -34.75 -15.96 -19.95
CA ARG A 33 -35.23 -14.73 -19.32
C ARG A 33 -35.76 -15.04 -17.93
N THR A 34 -35.51 -14.19 -16.96
CA THR A 34 -36.01 -14.31 -15.59
C THR A 34 -36.41 -12.94 -15.07
N ASP A 35 -37.43 -12.89 -14.23
CA ASP A 35 -37.83 -11.70 -13.47
C ASP A 35 -37.06 -11.57 -12.14
N GLU A 36 -36.19 -12.53 -11.83
CA GLU A 36 -35.32 -12.43 -10.65
C GLU A 36 -34.22 -11.40 -10.87
N ALA A 37 -33.89 -10.67 -9.80
CA ALA A 37 -32.77 -9.74 -9.80
C ALA A 37 -31.44 -10.51 -9.86
N LEU A 38 -30.72 -10.39 -10.97
CA LEU A 38 -29.42 -11.01 -11.17
C LEU A 38 -28.31 -9.99 -11.09
N THR A 39 -27.12 -10.42 -10.64
CA THR A 39 -25.91 -9.61 -10.61
C THR A 39 -24.71 -10.39 -11.14
N PRO A 40 -23.84 -9.81 -11.96
CA PRO A 40 -22.56 -10.41 -12.31
C PRO A 40 -21.57 -10.44 -11.13
N TYR A 41 -21.89 -9.77 -10.04
CA TYR A 41 -21.01 -9.60 -8.87
C TYR A 41 -21.40 -10.54 -7.71
N GLY A 42 -21.65 -11.81 -7.98
CA GLY A 42 -22.10 -12.81 -6.97
C GLY A 42 -21.19 -12.91 -5.73
N GLY A 43 -19.88 -12.66 -5.89
CA GLY A 43 -18.91 -12.59 -4.78
C GLY A 43 -19.23 -11.52 -3.71
N LEU A 44 -20.03 -10.50 -4.04
CA LEU A 44 -20.48 -9.48 -3.07
C LEU A 44 -21.33 -10.04 -1.94
N ALA A 45 -21.99 -11.20 -2.15
CA ALA A 45 -22.73 -11.87 -1.08
C ALA A 45 -21.82 -12.28 0.09
N ALA A 46 -20.64 -12.85 -0.22
CA ALA A 46 -19.65 -13.20 0.80
C ALA A 46 -19.10 -11.94 1.50
N TRP A 47 -18.81 -10.88 0.72
CA TRP A 47 -18.39 -9.60 1.27
C TRP A 47 -19.44 -8.97 2.17
N SER A 48 -20.70 -9.00 1.81
CA SER A 48 -21.79 -8.49 2.64
C SER A 48 -21.85 -9.20 4.01
N GLY A 49 -21.79 -10.53 4.00
CA GLY A 49 -21.74 -11.33 5.24
C GLY A 49 -20.53 -10.98 6.11
N PHE A 50 -19.35 -10.82 5.50
CA PHE A 50 -18.11 -10.45 6.18
C PHE A 50 -18.19 -9.04 6.79
N LEU A 51 -18.65 -8.04 6.04
CA LEU A 51 -18.80 -6.67 6.52
C LEU A 51 -19.81 -6.58 7.66
N LYS A 52 -20.93 -7.32 7.57
CA LYS A 52 -21.93 -7.42 8.63
C LYS A 52 -21.31 -8.01 9.90
N HIS A 53 -20.56 -9.10 9.78
CA HIS A 53 -19.85 -9.71 10.91
C HIS A 53 -18.88 -8.75 11.59
N LEU A 54 -18.15 -7.97 10.81
CA LEU A 54 -17.20 -6.98 11.33
C LEU A 54 -17.88 -5.74 11.92
N GLY A 55 -19.05 -5.34 11.43
CA GLY A 55 -19.77 -4.11 11.84
C GLY A 55 -18.94 -2.82 11.66
N ILE A 56 -17.94 -2.81 10.79
CA ILE A 56 -16.99 -1.68 10.69
C ILE A 56 -17.59 -0.47 9.97
N ILE A 57 -18.47 -0.72 9.00
CA ILE A 57 -19.13 0.36 8.24
C ILE A 57 -20.14 1.07 9.13
N GLU A 58 -20.89 0.31 9.91
CA GLU A 58 -21.85 0.83 10.88
C GLU A 58 -21.15 1.71 11.91
N ARG A 59 -20.08 1.21 12.54
CA ARG A 59 -19.30 2.00 13.51
C ARG A 59 -18.68 3.26 12.91
N LEU A 60 -18.25 3.21 11.64
CA LEU A 60 -17.76 4.39 10.94
C LEU A 60 -18.89 5.38 10.67
N ALA A 61 -20.07 4.90 10.25
CA ALA A 61 -21.22 5.76 9.97
C ALA A 61 -21.72 6.45 11.24
N ASP A 62 -21.85 5.71 12.34
CA ASP A 62 -22.31 6.23 13.63
C ASP A 62 -21.36 7.30 14.22
N ARG A 63 -20.08 7.20 13.93
CA ARG A 63 -19.03 8.12 14.41
C ARG A 63 -18.69 9.25 13.43
N CYS A 64 -19.42 9.34 12.33
CA CYS A 64 -19.16 10.38 11.33
C CYS A 64 -19.41 11.77 11.92
N PRO A 65 -18.42 12.67 11.89
CA PRO A 65 -18.59 14.00 12.47
C PRO A 65 -19.47 14.94 11.65
N VAL A 66 -19.82 14.55 10.41
CA VAL A 66 -20.62 15.39 9.52
C VAL A 66 -22.10 15.35 9.93
N VAL A 67 -22.60 16.47 10.42
CA VAL A 67 -24.03 16.66 10.69
C VAL A 67 -24.78 16.92 9.38
N ARG A 68 -25.75 16.07 9.08
CA ARG A 68 -26.56 16.18 7.87
C ARG A 68 -27.96 16.70 8.21
N THR A 69 -28.26 17.88 7.74
CA THR A 69 -29.52 18.58 8.06
C THR A 69 -30.59 18.44 6.95
N SER A 70 -30.19 18.11 5.73
CA SER A 70 -31.12 17.95 4.61
C SER A 70 -31.89 16.62 4.74
N PRO A 71 -33.23 16.61 4.61
CA PRO A 71 -34.02 15.38 4.59
C PRO A 71 -33.67 14.46 3.41
N ASN A 72 -33.09 15.00 2.34
CA ASN A 72 -32.65 14.26 1.16
C ASN A 72 -31.18 13.79 1.27
N ALA A 73 -30.52 14.01 2.39
CA ALA A 73 -29.14 13.60 2.56
C ALA A 73 -29.02 12.05 2.58
N ALA A 74 -28.17 11.50 1.71
CA ALA A 74 -27.94 10.06 1.70
C ALA A 74 -27.37 9.59 3.06
N PRO A 75 -27.85 8.49 3.64
CA PRO A 75 -27.29 7.94 4.87
C PRO A 75 -25.77 7.70 4.74
N VAL A 76 -25.01 8.09 5.77
CA VAL A 76 -23.54 7.94 5.75
C VAL A 76 -23.14 6.49 5.49
N ARG A 77 -23.85 5.52 6.11
CA ARG A 77 -23.64 4.10 5.89
C ARG A 77 -23.70 3.72 4.42
N GLU A 78 -24.71 4.19 3.69
CA GLU A 78 -24.86 3.89 2.27
C GLU A 78 -23.80 4.57 1.41
N VAL A 79 -23.37 5.78 1.77
CA VAL A 79 -22.25 6.47 1.09
C VAL A 79 -20.97 5.66 1.23
N LEU A 80 -20.67 5.16 2.43
CA LEU A 80 -19.49 4.34 2.70
C LEU A 80 -19.54 2.98 2.00
N HIS A 81 -20.69 2.32 1.98
CA HIS A 81 -20.90 1.07 1.24
C HIS A 81 -20.77 1.30 -0.27
N SER A 82 -21.37 2.33 -0.83
CA SER A 82 -21.29 2.62 -2.27
C SER A 82 -19.85 2.87 -2.73
N PHE A 83 -19.06 3.59 -1.92
CA PHE A 83 -17.65 3.76 -2.20
C PHE A 83 -16.88 2.42 -2.16
N LEU A 84 -17.14 1.59 -1.16
CA LEU A 84 -16.53 0.26 -1.03
C LEU A 84 -16.91 -0.62 -2.22
N LEU A 85 -18.19 -0.64 -2.63
CA LEU A 85 -18.66 -1.37 -3.80
C LEU A 85 -17.90 -0.94 -5.06
N GLY A 86 -17.76 0.37 -5.29
CA GLY A 86 -16.98 0.87 -6.41
C GLY A 86 -15.54 0.33 -6.43
N ALA A 87 -14.92 0.17 -5.27
CA ALA A 87 -13.58 -0.42 -5.17
C ALA A 87 -13.58 -1.94 -5.36
N LEU A 88 -14.57 -2.66 -4.82
CA LEU A 88 -14.69 -4.13 -4.92
C LEU A 88 -14.98 -4.62 -6.33
N VAL A 89 -15.62 -3.81 -7.17
CA VAL A 89 -15.82 -4.11 -8.59
C VAL A 89 -14.69 -3.53 -9.47
N GLU A 90 -13.50 -3.42 -8.89
CA GLU A 90 -12.27 -2.93 -9.56
C GLU A 90 -12.35 -1.49 -10.07
N GLY A 91 -13.25 -0.69 -9.54
CA GLY A 91 -13.35 0.72 -9.85
C GLY A 91 -12.08 1.48 -9.48
N LYS A 92 -11.66 2.41 -10.35
CA LYS A 92 -10.45 3.23 -10.17
C LYS A 92 -10.77 4.72 -9.99
N ARG A 93 -12.06 5.11 -10.07
CA ARG A 93 -12.53 6.49 -9.98
C ARG A 93 -13.91 6.54 -9.34
N PHE A 94 -14.28 7.66 -8.78
CA PHE A 94 -15.63 7.84 -8.20
C PHE A 94 -16.74 7.46 -9.17
N CYS A 95 -16.62 7.82 -10.45
CA CYS A 95 -17.64 7.53 -11.46
C CYS A 95 -17.85 6.03 -11.74
N HIS A 96 -16.89 5.18 -11.40
CA HIS A 96 -17.04 3.74 -11.65
C HIS A 96 -18.07 3.07 -10.73
N VAL A 97 -18.53 3.71 -9.67
CA VAL A 97 -19.67 3.24 -8.88
C VAL A 97 -20.93 3.06 -9.73
N ARG A 98 -21.02 3.76 -10.89
CA ARG A 98 -22.11 3.59 -11.86
C ARG A 98 -22.27 2.18 -12.38
N TRP A 99 -21.20 1.37 -12.39
CA TRP A 99 -21.25 -0.02 -12.85
C TRP A 99 -22.19 -0.90 -12.02
N VAL A 100 -22.43 -0.51 -10.76
CA VAL A 100 -23.30 -1.24 -9.81
C VAL A 100 -24.48 -0.40 -9.32
N MET A 101 -24.62 0.84 -9.78
CA MET A 101 -25.61 1.77 -9.25
C MET A 101 -27.04 1.35 -9.62
N ASP A 102 -27.21 0.80 -10.81
CA ASP A 102 -28.51 0.38 -11.33
C ASP A 102 -28.75 -1.14 -11.17
N ASP A 103 -27.89 -1.81 -10.39
CA ASP A 103 -28.01 -3.24 -10.09
C ASP A 103 -28.83 -3.44 -8.79
N PRO A 104 -30.11 -3.88 -8.90
CA PRO A 104 -30.99 -4.01 -7.74
C PRO A 104 -30.56 -5.14 -6.79
N ALA A 105 -29.92 -6.20 -7.32
CA ALA A 105 -29.41 -7.30 -6.51
C ALA A 105 -28.26 -6.83 -5.60
N VAL A 106 -27.37 -5.97 -6.08
CA VAL A 106 -26.25 -5.42 -5.29
C VAL A 106 -26.76 -4.60 -4.12
N ALA A 107 -27.73 -3.70 -4.35
CA ALA A 107 -28.31 -2.89 -3.26
C ALA A 107 -28.93 -3.80 -2.17
N THR A 108 -29.70 -4.80 -2.58
CA THR A 108 -30.34 -5.77 -1.66
C THR A 108 -29.29 -6.58 -0.87
N LEU A 109 -28.26 -7.12 -1.54
CA LEU A 109 -27.18 -7.87 -0.91
C LEU A 109 -26.45 -7.07 0.16
N MET A 110 -26.29 -5.76 -0.06
CA MET A 110 -25.59 -4.87 0.88
C MET A 110 -26.53 -4.25 1.94
N GLY A 111 -27.81 -4.61 1.94
CA GLY A 111 -28.80 -4.09 2.87
C GLY A 111 -29.00 -2.58 2.73
N MET A 112 -28.96 -2.06 1.50
CA MET A 112 -29.09 -0.64 1.17
C MET A 112 -30.39 -0.39 0.43
N GLU A 113 -30.96 0.80 0.58
CA GLU A 113 -32.08 1.25 -0.24
C GLU A 113 -31.66 1.34 -1.71
N ARG A 114 -30.49 1.94 -1.94
CA ARG A 114 -29.87 2.06 -3.28
C ARG A 114 -28.38 2.32 -3.19
N VAL A 115 -27.63 1.96 -4.20
CA VAL A 115 -26.24 2.37 -4.36
C VAL A 115 -26.20 3.89 -4.66
N ARG A 116 -25.38 4.63 -3.90
CA ARG A 116 -25.26 6.08 -4.04
C ARG A 116 -24.24 6.43 -5.15
N GLY A 117 -24.56 7.48 -5.90
CA GLY A 117 -23.74 7.89 -7.04
C GLY A 117 -22.37 8.47 -6.68
N GLU A 118 -21.61 8.77 -7.70
CA GLU A 118 -20.20 9.22 -7.66
C GLU A 118 -19.93 10.45 -6.79
N ASP A 119 -20.91 11.35 -6.64
CA ASP A 119 -20.79 12.56 -5.84
C ASP A 119 -21.05 12.35 -4.34
N ALA A 120 -21.54 11.18 -3.94
CA ALA A 120 -21.97 10.95 -2.57
C ALA A 120 -20.81 11.06 -1.58
N LEU A 121 -19.67 10.39 -1.84
CA LEU A 121 -18.48 10.48 -0.98
C LEU A 121 -17.80 11.86 -1.07
N PRO A 122 -17.60 12.46 -2.27
CA PRO A 122 -17.13 13.84 -2.36
C PRO A 122 -17.94 14.83 -1.54
N ARG A 123 -19.28 14.79 -1.62
CA ARG A 123 -20.16 15.66 -0.82
C ARG A 123 -20.02 15.42 0.68
N LEU A 124 -19.87 14.15 1.11
CA LEU A 124 -19.60 13.84 2.52
C LEU A 124 -18.26 14.45 2.95
N GLY A 125 -17.21 14.27 2.16
CA GLY A 125 -15.88 14.79 2.45
C GLY A 125 -15.78 16.31 2.46
N GLN A 126 -16.62 17.02 1.70
CA GLN A 126 -16.68 18.48 1.71
C GLN A 126 -17.16 19.06 3.06
N GLY A 127 -17.92 18.29 3.82
CA GLY A 127 -18.38 18.66 5.17
C GLY A 127 -17.36 18.39 6.28
N LEU A 128 -16.15 17.95 5.95
CA LEU A 128 -15.09 17.62 6.91
C LEU A 128 -13.95 18.63 6.80
N ASP A 129 -13.36 18.97 7.93
CA ASP A 129 -11.97 19.43 7.95
C ASP A 129 -10.99 18.23 7.99
N ARG A 130 -9.68 18.50 7.84
CA ARG A 130 -8.69 17.41 7.76
C ARG A 130 -8.41 16.75 9.10
N GLU A 131 -8.51 17.49 10.20
CA GLU A 131 -8.28 16.92 11.53
C GLU A 131 -9.44 16.03 11.95
N ASP A 132 -10.68 16.48 11.74
CA ASP A 132 -11.88 15.67 11.96
C ASP A 132 -11.88 14.39 11.12
N LEU A 133 -11.48 14.51 9.83
CA LEU A 133 -11.30 13.35 8.96
C LEU A 133 -10.30 12.36 9.54
N ARG A 134 -9.14 12.85 9.98
CA ARG A 134 -8.07 12.00 10.52
C ARG A 134 -8.48 11.33 11.80
N GLN A 135 -9.13 12.04 12.72
CA GLN A 135 -9.64 11.50 13.97
C GLN A 135 -10.72 10.45 13.71
N TRP A 136 -11.67 10.76 12.85
CA TRP A 136 -12.74 9.84 12.46
C TRP A 136 -12.20 8.54 11.87
N MET A 137 -11.30 8.64 10.90
CA MET A 137 -10.77 7.49 10.17
C MET A 137 -9.73 6.68 10.96
N ASN A 138 -9.08 7.26 11.98
CA ASN A 138 -8.07 6.56 12.77
C ASN A 138 -8.67 5.64 13.86
N ARG A 139 -9.83 5.98 14.42
CA ARG A 139 -10.46 5.20 15.52
C ARG A 139 -10.70 3.72 15.17
N PRO A 140 -11.26 3.36 14.00
CA PRO A 140 -11.43 1.95 13.64
C PRO A 140 -10.14 1.19 13.38
N GLN A 141 -9.03 1.90 13.18
CA GLN A 141 -7.72 1.28 12.95
C GLN A 141 -7.21 0.52 14.17
N THR A 142 -7.44 1.07 15.37
CA THR A 142 -6.93 0.47 16.60
C THR A 142 -7.55 -0.90 16.90
N GLU A 143 -8.78 -1.14 16.46
CA GLU A 143 -9.45 -2.43 16.59
C GLU A 143 -8.75 -3.51 15.73
N LEU A 144 -8.18 -3.13 14.59
CA LEU A 144 -7.46 -4.04 13.71
C LEU A 144 -6.08 -4.41 14.23
N TYR A 145 -5.50 -3.63 15.15
CA TYR A 145 -4.19 -3.94 15.73
C TYR A 145 -4.20 -5.20 16.59
N ALA A 146 -5.36 -5.64 17.07
CA ALA A 146 -5.50 -6.91 17.77
C ALA A 146 -5.07 -8.13 16.90
N ALA A 147 -5.17 -8.00 15.56
CA ALA A 147 -4.77 -9.03 14.61
C ALA A 147 -3.26 -9.04 14.29
N LEU A 148 -2.48 -8.09 14.83
CA LEU A 148 -1.04 -8.07 14.64
C LEU A 148 -0.39 -9.24 15.41
N PRO A 149 0.66 -9.87 14.84
CA PRO A 149 1.45 -10.85 15.57
C PRO A 149 2.08 -10.27 16.83
N ASP A 150 2.39 -11.10 17.81
CA ASP A 150 3.05 -10.69 19.06
C ASP A 150 4.43 -10.04 18.84
N ARG A 151 5.01 -10.28 17.67
CA ARG A 151 6.25 -9.63 17.22
C ARG A 151 6.12 -9.35 15.72
N PHE A 152 6.13 -8.08 15.33
CA PHE A 152 6.02 -7.69 13.93
C PHE A 152 7.04 -6.63 13.52
N ILE A 153 7.18 -6.47 12.22
CA ILE A 153 8.05 -5.48 11.57
C ILE A 153 7.15 -4.45 10.89
N ALA A 154 7.46 -3.16 11.06
CA ALA A 154 6.79 -2.08 10.36
C ALA A 154 7.66 -1.56 9.23
N ASP A 155 7.13 -1.58 8.01
CA ASP A 155 7.76 -1.05 6.83
C ASP A 155 7.23 0.33 6.50
N TRP A 156 8.14 1.31 6.46
CA TRP A 156 7.86 2.68 6.11
C TRP A 156 8.30 2.97 4.69
N ASP A 157 7.41 3.56 3.91
CA ASP A 157 7.74 4.03 2.58
C ASP A 157 6.80 5.14 2.14
N SER A 158 7.21 5.86 1.13
CA SER A 158 6.40 6.87 0.49
C SER A 158 6.14 6.51 -0.97
N THR A 159 5.01 6.95 -1.48
CA THR A 159 4.65 6.64 -2.86
C THR A 159 4.18 7.88 -3.60
N VAL A 160 4.48 7.95 -4.90
CA VAL A 160 4.10 9.09 -5.74
C VAL A 160 2.76 8.85 -6.42
N ASN A 161 1.81 9.75 -6.18
CA ASN A 161 0.53 9.79 -6.87
C ASN A 161 0.48 11.02 -7.79
N THR A 162 0.88 10.85 -9.06
CA THR A 162 0.90 11.91 -10.08
C THR A 162 -0.50 12.48 -10.31
N ARG A 163 -0.61 13.81 -10.44
CA ARG A 163 -1.83 14.54 -10.71
C ARG A 163 -1.73 15.31 -12.03
N TYR A 164 -2.84 15.37 -12.75
CA TYR A 164 -2.92 16.01 -14.06
C TYR A 164 -3.79 17.27 -14.07
N GLY A 165 -4.46 17.57 -12.97
CA GLY A 165 -5.35 18.71 -12.80
C GLY A 165 -4.90 19.63 -11.67
N HIS A 166 -5.85 20.46 -11.20
CA HIS A 166 -5.65 21.44 -10.14
C HIS A 166 -6.14 20.92 -8.78
N GLN A 167 -5.59 19.77 -8.35
CA GLN A 167 -5.91 19.23 -7.04
C GLN A 167 -5.21 20.04 -5.95
N GLU A 168 -5.92 20.38 -4.88
CA GLU A 168 -5.34 21.00 -3.68
C GLU A 168 -4.19 20.16 -3.15
N ASP A 169 -3.13 20.80 -2.64
CA ASP A 169 -1.90 20.20 -2.11
C ASP A 169 -1.09 19.38 -3.13
N ALA A 170 -1.47 19.33 -4.38
CA ALA A 170 -0.63 18.70 -5.38
C ALA A 170 0.53 19.65 -5.76
N ALA A 171 1.75 19.26 -5.45
CA ALA A 171 2.98 20.01 -5.69
C ALA A 171 3.93 19.30 -6.65
N VAL A 172 4.83 20.08 -7.26
CA VAL A 172 5.92 19.55 -8.09
C VAL A 172 7.08 19.18 -7.15
N GLY A 173 7.46 17.90 -7.16
CA GLY A 173 8.56 17.38 -6.36
C GLY A 173 9.20 16.18 -7.04
N TYR A 174 9.80 15.28 -6.24
CA TYR A 174 10.41 14.06 -6.76
C TYR A 174 9.35 13.15 -7.38
N ASN A 175 9.42 13.01 -8.70
CA ASN A 175 8.58 12.10 -9.47
C ASN A 175 9.42 11.42 -10.56
N PRO A 176 9.93 10.21 -10.31
CA PRO A 176 10.86 9.54 -11.23
C PRO A 176 10.19 9.15 -12.56
N HIS A 177 8.88 8.91 -12.58
CA HIS A 177 8.15 8.48 -13.77
C HIS A 177 7.63 9.64 -14.61
N LYS A 178 7.31 10.78 -13.98
CA LYS A 178 6.68 11.94 -14.64
C LYS A 178 7.29 13.24 -14.11
N ARG A 179 8.55 13.50 -14.48
CA ARG A 179 9.30 14.70 -14.06
C ARG A 179 8.52 15.99 -14.33
N GLY A 180 8.54 16.92 -13.39
CA GLY A 180 7.85 18.21 -13.48
C GLY A 180 6.31 18.16 -13.32
N ARG A 181 5.71 16.98 -13.13
CA ARG A 181 4.28 16.88 -12.86
C ARG A 181 4.00 17.00 -11.37
N LYS A 182 2.89 17.70 -11.07
CA LYS A 182 2.34 17.74 -9.71
C LYS A 182 1.98 16.36 -9.21
N SER A 183 2.16 16.12 -7.93
CA SER A 183 1.83 14.85 -7.28
C SER A 183 1.44 15.06 -5.83
N HIS A 184 0.87 14.02 -5.22
CA HIS A 184 0.88 13.83 -3.76
C HIS A 184 1.91 12.75 -3.43
N HIS A 185 2.52 12.84 -2.25
CA HIS A 185 3.57 11.95 -1.79
C HIS A 185 3.24 11.36 -0.41
N PRO A 186 2.16 10.54 -0.30
CA PRO A 186 1.75 9.98 0.97
C PRO A 186 2.84 9.09 1.58
N LEU A 187 3.01 9.20 2.91
CA LEU A 187 3.80 8.30 3.73
C LEU A 187 2.89 7.20 4.26
N ILE A 188 3.30 5.96 4.08
CA ILE A 188 2.53 4.79 4.50
C ILE A 188 3.40 3.89 5.38
N CYS A 189 2.81 3.37 6.45
CA CYS A 189 3.39 2.34 7.30
C CYS A 189 2.58 1.05 7.15
N VAL A 190 3.25 -0.05 6.87
CA VAL A 190 2.65 -1.37 6.67
C VAL A 190 3.28 -2.38 7.62
N ALA A 191 2.48 -3.22 8.28
CA ALA A 191 2.99 -4.36 9.01
C ALA A 191 3.40 -5.46 8.03
N ALA A 192 4.69 -5.82 8.02
CA ALA A 192 5.24 -6.86 7.17
C ALA A 192 4.50 -8.19 7.37
N ARG A 193 4.42 -9.01 6.34
CA ARG A 193 3.70 -10.29 6.25
C ARG A 193 2.17 -10.17 6.34
N THR A 194 1.63 -9.41 7.30
CA THR A 194 0.18 -9.21 7.40
C THR A 194 -0.34 -8.21 6.39
N ARG A 195 0.55 -7.41 5.77
CA ARG A 195 0.23 -6.34 4.82
C ARG A 195 -0.75 -5.30 5.37
N LEU A 196 -0.97 -5.29 6.69
CA LEU A 196 -1.88 -4.37 7.33
C LEU A 196 -1.31 -2.95 7.27
N CYS A 197 -2.02 -2.05 6.61
CA CYS A 197 -1.65 -0.64 6.59
C CYS A 197 -1.89 -0.01 7.98
N LEU A 198 -0.84 0.28 8.72
CA LEU A 198 -0.91 0.82 10.09
C LEU A 198 -1.17 2.32 10.09
N HIS A 199 -0.56 3.05 9.17
CA HIS A 199 -0.64 4.51 9.11
C HIS A 199 -0.62 5.00 7.67
N LEU A 200 -1.32 6.11 7.44
CA LEU A 200 -1.27 6.89 6.22
C LEU A 200 -1.18 8.37 6.58
N GLU A 201 -0.12 9.04 6.15
CA GLU A 201 -0.03 10.50 6.16
C GLU A 201 -0.10 11.04 4.73
N TRP A 202 -1.16 11.81 4.44
CA TRP A 202 -1.38 12.40 3.12
C TRP A 202 -0.61 13.71 2.98
N ARG A 203 0.31 13.80 2.02
CA ARG A 203 1.28 14.88 1.90
C ARG A 203 1.38 15.45 0.49
N PRO A 204 1.82 16.72 0.34
CA PRO A 204 2.19 17.30 -0.95
C PRO A 204 3.31 16.54 -1.67
N GLY A 205 3.41 16.74 -2.99
CA GLY A 205 4.39 16.05 -3.83
C GLY A 205 5.84 16.49 -3.67
N ASP A 206 6.09 17.64 -3.07
CA ASP A 206 7.40 18.20 -2.76
C ASP A 206 7.95 17.75 -1.40
N THR A 207 7.21 16.92 -0.68
CA THR A 207 7.61 16.39 0.63
C THR A 207 8.63 15.24 0.46
N VAL A 208 9.73 15.25 1.22
CA VAL A 208 10.69 14.15 1.24
C VAL A 208 10.20 12.98 2.11
N SER A 209 10.71 11.75 1.85
CA SER A 209 10.18 10.53 2.47
C SER A 209 10.14 10.56 3.99
N ALA A 210 11.20 11.06 4.64
CA ALA A 210 11.31 11.08 6.10
C ALA A 210 10.52 12.20 6.81
N THR A 211 10.03 13.19 6.06
CA THR A 211 9.19 14.27 6.63
C THR A 211 7.94 13.67 7.25
N ASP A 212 7.51 14.20 8.39
CA ASP A 212 6.35 13.74 9.18
C ASP A 212 6.44 12.30 9.71
N TRP A 213 7.60 11.62 9.54
CA TRP A 213 7.76 10.26 10.07
C TRP A 213 7.68 10.23 11.60
N GLN A 214 8.36 11.15 12.29
CA GLN A 214 8.37 11.15 13.75
C GLN A 214 6.98 11.40 14.35
N PRO A 215 6.21 12.42 13.95
CA PRO A 215 4.82 12.58 14.41
C PRO A 215 3.94 11.36 14.10
N ALA A 216 4.11 10.75 12.94
CA ALA A 216 3.38 9.54 12.55
C ALA A 216 3.74 8.34 13.44
N MET A 217 5.04 8.17 13.72
CA MET A 217 5.53 7.11 14.60
C MET A 217 5.09 7.31 16.05
N GLU A 218 5.15 8.54 16.59
CA GLU A 218 4.65 8.86 17.93
C GLU A 218 3.17 8.53 18.09
N LYS A 219 2.38 8.83 17.07
CA LYS A 219 0.95 8.49 17.05
C LYS A 219 0.74 6.97 17.07
N LEU A 220 1.50 6.19 16.31
CA LEU A 220 1.46 4.73 16.38
C LEU A 220 1.94 4.24 17.75
N TRP A 221 3.04 4.79 18.26
CA TRP A 221 3.68 4.40 19.50
C TRP A 221 2.82 4.70 20.75
N SER A 222 1.89 5.65 20.66
CA SER A 222 0.92 5.90 21.72
C SER A 222 -0.03 4.72 21.98
N ASN A 223 -0.20 3.82 21.00
CA ASN A 223 -1.03 2.62 21.15
C ASN A 223 -0.26 1.50 21.87
N SER A 224 -0.85 0.93 22.93
CA SER A 224 -0.21 -0.12 23.74
C SER A 224 0.14 -1.37 22.96
N THR A 225 -0.75 -1.84 22.10
CA THR A 225 -0.52 -3.03 21.25
C THR A 225 0.67 -2.84 20.32
N ILE A 226 0.81 -1.65 19.73
CA ILE A 226 1.97 -1.32 18.89
C ILE A 226 3.25 -1.32 19.73
N ARG A 227 3.26 -0.67 20.90
CA ARG A 227 4.44 -0.61 21.78
C ARG A 227 4.90 -1.98 22.26
N GLU A 228 3.97 -2.86 22.53
CA GLU A 228 4.27 -4.23 23.02
C GLU A 228 4.82 -5.13 21.91
N ARG A 229 4.30 -5.00 20.68
CA ARG A 229 4.51 -5.97 19.60
C ARG A 229 5.43 -5.50 18.47
N LEU A 230 5.62 -4.18 18.29
CA LEU A 230 6.52 -3.66 17.26
C LEU A 230 7.97 -3.92 17.64
N TRP A 231 8.63 -4.77 16.86
CA TRP A 231 10.03 -5.11 17.07
C TRP A 231 10.99 -4.27 16.27
N LEU A 232 10.71 -4.06 14.97
CA LEU A 232 11.65 -3.48 14.01
C LEU A 232 10.93 -2.52 13.08
N ASN A 233 11.49 -1.33 12.89
CA ASN A 233 11.14 -0.42 11.80
C ASN A 233 12.11 -0.60 10.64
N ARG A 234 11.59 -0.73 9.41
CA ARG A 234 12.39 -0.75 8.18
C ARG A 234 11.97 0.41 7.27
N GLY A 235 12.90 0.89 6.47
CA GLY A 235 12.64 1.93 5.47
C GLY A 235 13.74 2.00 4.42
N ASP A 236 13.48 2.75 3.37
CA ASP A 236 14.43 2.98 2.29
C ASP A 236 15.54 3.98 2.69
N VAL A 237 16.28 4.44 1.68
CA VAL A 237 17.41 5.40 1.83
C VAL A 237 16.99 6.72 2.48
N GLY A 238 15.72 7.09 2.39
CA GLY A 238 15.19 8.35 2.96
C GLY A 238 15.12 8.35 4.48
N PHE A 239 15.11 7.18 5.14
CA PHE A 239 14.88 7.05 6.58
C PHE A 239 16.16 6.99 7.43
N GLY A 240 17.34 6.89 6.83
CA GLY A 240 18.63 6.87 7.55
C GLY A 240 19.07 8.24 8.09
N GLN A 241 18.16 9.06 8.58
CA GLN A 241 18.40 10.42 9.09
C GLN A 241 18.53 10.46 10.60
N GLU A 242 19.34 11.39 11.10
CA GLU A 242 19.62 11.56 12.54
C GLU A 242 18.36 11.56 13.41
N ALA A 243 17.37 12.37 13.06
CA ALA A 243 16.16 12.50 13.89
C ALA A 243 15.41 11.16 14.05
N ILE A 244 15.37 10.36 12.98
CA ILE A 244 14.73 9.03 12.99
C ILE A 244 15.56 8.04 13.81
N LEU A 245 16.88 8.00 13.60
CA LEU A 245 17.78 7.08 14.30
C LEU A 245 17.81 7.38 15.79
N ALA A 246 17.97 8.67 16.15
CA ALA A 246 18.00 9.12 17.54
C ALA A 246 16.68 8.82 18.29
N TRP A 247 15.52 8.90 17.60
CA TRP A 247 14.24 8.52 18.19
C TRP A 247 14.23 7.06 18.67
N HIS A 248 14.87 6.14 17.92
CA HIS A 248 14.97 4.73 18.30
C HIS A 248 16.00 4.48 19.43
N GLU A 249 16.91 5.42 19.64
CA GLU A 249 18.07 5.30 20.53
C GLU A 249 17.92 6.10 21.82
N ILE A 250 16.70 6.52 22.19
CA ILE A 250 16.45 7.26 23.43
C ILE A 250 16.80 6.37 24.62
N GLU A 251 17.74 6.84 25.43
CA GLU A 251 18.21 6.11 26.60
C GLU A 251 17.11 5.95 27.66
N GLY A 252 17.03 4.77 28.26
CA GLY A 252 16.03 4.46 29.28
C GLY A 252 14.65 4.13 28.76
N GLU A 253 14.41 4.25 27.44
CA GLU A 253 13.15 3.90 26.83
C GLU A 253 13.24 2.62 25.99
N LYS A 254 12.26 1.75 26.15
CA LYS A 254 12.12 0.60 25.25
C LYS A 254 11.54 1.08 23.92
N ARG A 255 12.38 1.23 22.91
CA ARG A 255 12.02 1.60 21.54
C ARG A 255 12.22 0.41 20.60
N PRO A 256 11.52 0.35 19.46
CA PRO A 256 11.73 -0.71 18.47
C PRO A 256 13.14 -0.61 17.87
N LYS A 257 13.67 -1.71 17.39
CA LYS A 257 14.90 -1.71 16.58
C LYS A 257 14.64 -1.04 15.24
N TYR A 258 15.71 -0.71 14.52
CA TYR A 258 15.60 -0.16 13.17
C TYR A 258 16.55 -0.84 12.18
N LEU A 259 16.18 -0.80 10.91
CA LEU A 259 16.97 -1.28 9.79
C LEU A 259 16.65 -0.43 8.55
N PHE A 260 17.53 0.50 8.20
CA PHE A 260 17.36 1.40 7.08
C PHE A 260 18.49 1.29 6.08
N LYS A 261 18.15 1.36 4.77
CA LYS A 261 19.18 1.40 3.72
C LYS A 261 19.87 2.76 3.76
N LEU A 262 21.16 2.78 3.52
CA LEU A 262 21.95 4.02 3.39
C LEU A 262 22.28 4.31 1.93
N LYS A 263 22.35 5.59 1.59
CA LYS A 263 22.87 6.06 0.33
C LYS A 263 24.39 5.86 0.30
N LEU A 264 24.93 5.34 -0.78
CA LEU A 264 26.37 5.19 -1.02
C LEU A 264 27.02 6.54 -1.29
N THR A 265 27.14 7.36 -0.23
CA THR A 265 27.90 8.61 -0.29
C THR A 265 29.40 8.35 -0.25
N ASN A 266 30.22 9.35 -0.59
CA ASN A 266 31.68 9.23 -0.53
C ASN A 266 32.18 8.83 0.88
N ASN A 267 31.53 9.30 1.94
CA ASN A 267 31.87 8.92 3.31
C ASN A 267 31.57 7.44 3.59
N VAL A 268 30.42 6.95 3.13
CA VAL A 268 30.07 5.53 3.23
C VAL A 268 31.04 4.67 2.40
N ARG A 269 31.34 5.06 1.17
CA ARG A 269 32.31 4.36 0.31
C ARG A 269 33.70 4.29 0.95
N ARG A 270 34.17 5.38 1.58
CA ARG A 270 35.45 5.38 2.32
C ARG A 270 35.43 4.45 3.54
N ALA A 271 34.31 4.38 4.26
CA ALA A 271 34.16 3.45 5.39
C ALA A 271 34.23 2.00 4.90
N ILE A 272 33.55 1.67 3.80
CA ILE A 272 33.60 0.32 3.17
C ILE A 272 35.02 -0.04 2.76
N ALA A 273 35.73 0.88 2.10
CA ALA A 273 37.11 0.66 1.64
C ALA A 273 38.12 0.41 2.78
N ARG A 274 37.80 0.83 3.99
CA ARG A 274 38.65 0.62 5.19
C ARG A 274 38.40 -0.75 5.86
N VAL A 275 37.32 -1.47 5.47
CA VAL A 275 37.05 -2.81 6.05
C VAL A 275 38.13 -3.80 5.55
N PRO A 276 38.94 -4.37 6.43
CA PRO A 276 39.97 -5.33 6.06
C PRO A 276 39.36 -6.56 5.38
N TRP A 277 40.05 -7.08 4.37
CA TRP A 277 39.59 -8.24 3.62
C TRP A 277 39.21 -9.46 4.50
N PRO A 278 39.95 -9.83 5.55
CA PRO A 278 39.62 -10.97 6.38
C PRO A 278 38.30 -10.82 7.17
N LEU A 279 37.75 -9.60 7.27
CA LEU A 279 36.47 -9.36 7.97
C LEU A 279 35.24 -9.53 7.06
N TRP A 280 35.45 -9.85 5.78
CA TRP A 280 34.37 -10.15 4.87
C TRP A 280 33.97 -11.62 4.99
N ALA A 281 32.73 -11.87 5.43
CA ALA A 281 32.13 -13.20 5.49
C ALA A 281 31.49 -13.54 4.12
N GLY A 282 31.52 -14.84 3.77
CA GLY A 282 31.01 -15.35 2.50
C GLY A 282 32.09 -15.67 1.48
N ALA A 283 31.74 -16.47 0.47
CA ALA A 283 32.70 -16.92 -0.54
C ALA A 283 33.13 -15.76 -1.47
N PRO A 284 34.43 -15.59 -1.75
CA PRO A 284 34.92 -14.58 -2.65
C PRO A 284 34.76 -15.01 -4.13
N THR A 285 33.59 -15.53 -4.48
CA THR A 285 33.27 -16.05 -5.82
C THR A 285 32.30 -15.13 -6.52
N VAL A 286 32.49 -14.94 -7.81
CA VAL A 286 31.60 -14.14 -8.67
C VAL A 286 30.16 -14.62 -8.53
N GLY A 287 29.24 -13.66 -8.35
CA GLY A 287 27.83 -13.93 -8.12
C GLY A 287 27.47 -14.27 -6.67
N CYS A 288 28.45 -14.54 -5.80
CA CYS A 288 28.23 -14.76 -4.38
C CYS A 288 28.14 -13.43 -3.62
N GLN A 289 27.37 -13.46 -2.55
CA GLN A 289 27.26 -12.33 -1.63
C GLN A 289 28.33 -12.44 -0.55
N GLN A 290 28.95 -11.31 -0.24
CA GLN A 290 29.84 -11.15 0.89
C GLN A 290 29.29 -10.10 1.84
N PHE A 291 29.51 -10.29 3.12
CA PHE A 291 29.00 -9.44 4.17
C PHE A 291 30.14 -8.95 5.06
N ALA A 292 30.03 -7.72 5.50
CA ALA A 292 30.92 -7.14 6.49
C ALA A 292 30.16 -6.13 7.35
N GLU A 293 30.75 -5.72 8.46
CA GLU A 293 30.25 -4.64 9.27
C GLU A 293 31.36 -3.67 9.66
N THR A 294 30.97 -2.47 9.96
CA THR A 294 31.83 -1.43 10.55
C THR A 294 30.95 -0.39 11.23
N THR A 295 31.56 0.60 11.85
CA THR A 295 30.86 1.78 12.33
C THR A 295 31.15 2.98 11.46
N VAL A 296 30.21 3.90 11.37
CA VAL A 296 30.37 5.16 10.66
C VAL A 296 29.64 6.29 11.36
N ARG A 297 30.26 7.45 11.39
CA ARG A 297 29.61 8.72 11.76
C ARG A 297 29.47 9.57 10.51
N LEU A 298 28.25 9.68 10.01
CA LEU A 298 27.95 10.54 8.86
C LEU A 298 27.77 12.00 9.32
N GLN A 299 27.92 12.93 8.38
CA GLN A 299 27.62 14.33 8.63
C GLN A 299 26.18 14.50 9.11
N GLY A 300 26.00 15.22 10.21
CA GLY A 300 24.71 15.41 10.87
C GLY A 300 24.33 14.31 11.86
N TRP A 301 25.09 13.24 11.98
CA TRP A 301 24.87 12.22 13.01
C TRP A 301 25.56 12.60 14.32
N SER A 302 24.84 12.45 15.44
CA SER A 302 25.35 12.76 16.79
C SER A 302 26.41 11.77 17.26
N ARG A 303 26.33 10.50 16.79
CA ARG A 303 27.20 9.39 17.20
C ARG A 303 27.58 8.49 16.03
N GLU A 304 28.55 7.63 16.25
CA GLU A 304 28.82 6.50 15.37
C GLU A 304 27.70 5.46 15.46
N ARG A 305 27.40 4.83 14.32
CA ARG A 305 26.40 3.76 14.25
C ARG A 305 26.92 2.58 13.43
N ARG A 306 26.50 1.40 13.82
CA ARG A 306 26.76 0.15 13.12
C ARG A 306 26.15 0.18 11.74
N ILE A 307 26.95 -0.15 10.73
CA ILE A 307 26.48 -0.43 9.37
C ILE A 307 26.84 -1.84 8.97
N VAL A 308 25.90 -2.51 8.32
CA VAL A 308 26.08 -3.82 7.70
C VAL A 308 26.20 -3.59 6.19
N ILE A 309 27.20 -4.21 5.59
CA ILE A 309 27.54 -4.05 4.19
C ILE A 309 27.32 -5.39 3.51
N MET A 310 26.58 -5.40 2.42
CA MET A 310 26.45 -6.54 1.51
C MET A 310 27.02 -6.13 0.17
N ARG A 311 27.89 -6.97 -0.41
CA ARG A 311 28.34 -6.80 -1.79
C ARG A 311 28.16 -8.09 -2.57
N THR A 312 27.79 -7.95 -3.84
CA THR A 312 27.74 -9.05 -4.81
C THR A 312 28.88 -8.83 -5.78
N LEU A 313 29.81 -9.80 -5.83
CA LEU A 313 30.96 -9.72 -6.71
C LEU A 313 30.55 -9.89 -8.17
N LYS A 314 30.96 -8.96 -9.02
CA LYS A 314 30.73 -9.03 -10.48
C LYS A 314 31.91 -9.67 -11.20
N PRO A 315 31.71 -10.24 -12.41
CA PRO A 315 32.80 -10.78 -13.21
C PRO A 315 33.88 -9.74 -13.49
N THR A 316 35.13 -10.11 -13.32
CA THR A 316 36.27 -9.27 -13.60
C THR A 316 36.60 -9.16 -15.10
N ASN A 317 35.99 -10.00 -15.96
CA ASN A 317 36.15 -9.90 -17.43
C ASN A 317 34.99 -9.08 -17.98
N PRO A 318 35.21 -7.78 -18.23
CA PRO A 318 34.22 -6.93 -18.89
C PRO A 318 33.96 -7.43 -20.31
N SER A 319 32.68 -7.38 -20.74
CA SER A 319 32.38 -7.57 -22.17
C SER A 319 33.07 -6.49 -23.02
N PRO A 320 33.30 -6.68 -24.33
CA PRO A 320 33.84 -5.63 -25.18
C PRO A 320 33.06 -4.30 -25.12
N GLN A 321 31.76 -4.36 -24.74
CA GLN A 321 30.94 -3.18 -24.55
C GLN A 321 31.22 -2.48 -23.20
N ASP A 322 31.62 -3.23 -22.17
CA ASP A 322 31.94 -2.70 -20.84
C ASP A 322 33.35 -2.01 -20.83
N LEU A 323 34.20 -2.26 -21.83
CA LEU A 323 35.50 -1.60 -21.98
C LEU A 323 35.39 -0.11 -22.35
N PHE A 324 34.24 0.34 -22.86
CA PHE A 324 34.01 1.75 -23.20
C PHE A 324 33.35 2.54 -22.05
N TRP A 325 32.89 1.87 -21.01
CA TRP A 325 32.25 2.45 -19.84
C TRP A 325 32.89 1.81 -18.60
N ASP A 326 32.95 2.52 -17.50
CA ASP A 326 33.63 2.10 -16.26
C ASP A 326 33.49 0.61 -15.97
N THR A 327 34.58 -0.03 -15.51
CA THR A 327 34.58 -1.44 -15.04
C THR A 327 33.39 -1.69 -14.11
N PRO A 328 32.63 -2.81 -14.30
CA PRO A 328 31.50 -3.09 -13.47
C PRO A 328 31.91 -3.17 -12.00
N GLU A 329 31.59 -2.12 -11.24
CA GLU A 329 31.77 -2.12 -9.80
C GLU A 329 30.87 -3.21 -9.17
N ASP A 330 31.35 -3.84 -8.09
CA ASP A 330 30.53 -4.73 -7.27
C ASP A 330 29.22 -4.04 -6.88
N GLU A 331 28.13 -4.78 -6.88
CA GLU A 331 26.86 -4.27 -6.39
C GLU A 331 26.90 -4.22 -4.87
N VAL A 332 26.80 -3.03 -4.30
CA VAL A 332 26.92 -2.80 -2.86
C VAL A 332 25.64 -2.23 -2.29
N ALA A 333 25.15 -2.86 -1.23
CA ALA A 333 24.08 -2.33 -0.38
C ALA A 333 24.59 -2.12 1.05
N VAL A 334 24.17 -1.04 1.68
CA VAL A 334 24.58 -0.70 3.05
C VAL A 334 23.35 -0.42 3.88
N TYR A 335 23.34 -0.97 5.07
CA TYR A 335 22.24 -0.86 6.02
C TYR A 335 22.74 -0.29 7.35
N VAL A 336 22.06 0.70 7.90
CA VAL A 336 22.26 1.16 9.28
C VAL A 336 21.25 0.48 10.19
N THR A 337 21.72 0.01 11.35
CA THR A 337 20.88 -0.73 12.29
C THR A 337 21.39 -0.64 13.71
N ASN A 338 20.48 -0.75 14.69
CA ASN A 338 20.79 -0.97 16.10
C ASN A 338 20.52 -2.41 16.55
N LEU A 339 20.34 -3.35 15.59
CA LEU A 339 20.35 -4.78 15.90
C LEU A 339 21.74 -5.18 16.36
N GLU A 340 21.85 -5.89 17.46
CA GLU A 340 23.13 -6.41 17.95
C GLU A 340 23.56 -7.68 17.19
N PRO A 341 24.87 -7.98 17.12
CA PRO A 341 25.35 -9.20 16.46
C PRO A 341 24.72 -10.51 17.01
N GLY A 342 24.34 -10.53 18.29
CA GLY A 342 23.62 -11.64 18.91
C GLY A 342 22.14 -11.73 18.56
N GLU A 343 21.54 -10.67 18.03
CA GLU A 343 20.13 -10.64 17.61
C GLU A 343 19.95 -11.03 16.13
N ALA A 344 20.92 -10.70 15.28
CA ALA A 344 20.91 -11.04 13.86
C ALA A 344 22.34 -11.07 13.30
N THR A 345 22.67 -12.12 12.55
CA THR A 345 23.93 -12.18 11.77
C THR A 345 23.91 -11.18 10.63
N LEU A 346 25.06 -10.90 10.03
CA LEU A 346 25.17 -9.96 8.89
C LEU A 346 24.27 -10.37 7.72
N GLU A 347 24.24 -11.65 7.42
CA GLU A 347 23.39 -12.24 6.38
C GLU A 347 21.91 -12.11 6.72
N GLN A 348 21.55 -12.37 8.00
CA GLN A 348 20.16 -12.20 8.45
C GLN A 348 19.71 -10.74 8.38
N VAL A 349 20.57 -9.76 8.66
CA VAL A 349 20.25 -8.34 8.49
C VAL A 349 19.94 -8.01 7.02
N ALA A 350 20.77 -8.51 6.10
CA ALA A 350 20.53 -8.31 4.67
C ALA A 350 19.23 -9.00 4.20
N LEU A 351 18.97 -10.22 4.67
CA LEU A 351 17.74 -10.96 4.38
C LEU A 351 16.50 -10.27 4.95
N LEU A 352 16.58 -9.78 6.20
CA LEU A 352 15.50 -8.99 6.80
C LEU A 352 15.19 -7.76 5.96
N TYR A 353 16.21 -7.10 5.42
CA TYR A 353 15.97 -5.95 4.54
C TYR A 353 15.37 -6.37 3.20
N ALA A 354 15.87 -7.44 2.58
CA ALA A 354 15.37 -7.93 1.29
C ALA A 354 13.86 -8.25 1.32
N GLN A 355 13.37 -8.79 2.44
CA GLN A 355 11.94 -9.06 2.64
C GLN A 355 11.05 -7.80 2.59
N ARG A 356 11.63 -6.60 2.64
CA ARG A 356 10.89 -5.33 2.45
C ARG A 356 10.30 -5.19 1.04
N ALA A 357 10.78 -5.95 0.06
CA ALA A 357 10.21 -5.98 -1.29
C ALA A 357 8.70 -6.27 -1.29
N ASP A 358 8.17 -6.99 -0.29
CA ASP A 358 6.72 -7.22 -0.16
C ASP A 358 5.91 -5.93 0.05
N THR A 359 6.51 -4.88 0.59
CA THR A 359 5.86 -3.55 0.72
C THR A 359 5.61 -2.90 -0.65
N GLU A 360 6.46 -3.17 -1.64
CA GLU A 360 6.24 -2.70 -3.01
C GLU A 360 5.00 -3.37 -3.62
N ASN A 361 4.78 -4.66 -3.32
CA ASN A 361 3.57 -5.38 -3.73
C ASN A 361 2.31 -4.78 -3.08
N VAL A 362 2.37 -4.39 -1.79
CA VAL A 362 1.26 -3.70 -1.12
C VAL A 362 0.93 -2.38 -1.81
N PHE A 363 1.94 -1.61 -2.22
CA PHE A 363 1.71 -0.38 -2.96
C PHE A 363 1.15 -0.63 -4.35
N ASP A 364 1.57 -1.70 -5.01
CA ASP A 364 1.02 -2.09 -6.30
C ASP A 364 -0.45 -2.48 -6.17
N GLU A 365 -0.80 -3.31 -5.19
CA GLU A 365 -2.18 -3.66 -4.87
C GLU A 365 -3.04 -2.43 -4.58
N LEU A 366 -2.60 -1.53 -3.70
CA LEU A 366 -3.32 -0.29 -3.39
C LEU A 366 -3.58 0.56 -4.63
N LYS A 367 -2.57 0.71 -5.50
CA LYS A 367 -2.64 1.57 -6.68
C LYS A 367 -3.46 0.95 -7.81
N ASN A 368 -3.25 -0.33 -8.08
CA ASN A 368 -3.73 -0.99 -9.29
C ASN A 368 -4.99 -1.83 -9.03
N GLN A 369 -5.16 -2.40 -7.85
CA GLN A 369 -6.36 -3.17 -7.50
C GLN A 369 -7.39 -2.31 -6.78
N TRP A 370 -6.99 -1.56 -5.76
CA TRP A 370 -7.90 -0.74 -4.94
C TRP A 370 -8.14 0.68 -5.48
N GLY A 371 -7.47 1.10 -6.55
CA GLY A 371 -7.70 2.40 -7.18
C GLY A 371 -7.14 3.61 -6.42
N PHE A 372 -6.19 3.42 -5.49
CA PHE A 372 -5.58 4.46 -4.65
C PHE A 372 -5.05 5.69 -5.43
N ARG A 373 -4.65 5.51 -6.68
CA ARG A 373 -4.19 6.61 -7.55
C ARG A 373 -5.33 7.41 -8.17
N GLY A 374 -6.46 6.77 -8.43
CA GLY A 374 -7.49 7.29 -9.34
C GLY A 374 -8.59 8.06 -8.65
N TYR A 375 -8.90 7.76 -7.39
CA TYR A 375 -9.91 8.47 -6.63
C TYR A 375 -9.35 9.80 -6.14
N CYS A 376 -9.56 10.85 -6.89
CA CYS A 376 -9.11 12.19 -6.54
C CYS A 376 -10.18 13.24 -6.87
N SER A 377 -10.18 14.31 -6.10
CA SER A 377 -11.04 15.47 -6.22
C SER A 377 -10.17 16.73 -6.28
N GLY A 378 -10.76 17.86 -6.67
CA GLY A 378 -10.13 19.17 -6.50
C GLY A 378 -9.81 19.49 -5.04
N ARG A 379 -10.62 18.99 -4.08
CA ARG A 379 -10.46 19.20 -2.65
C ARG A 379 -9.54 18.15 -2.01
N ALA A 380 -8.52 18.61 -1.27
CA ALA A 380 -7.54 17.71 -0.61
C ALA A 380 -8.21 16.77 0.38
N VAL A 381 -9.14 17.25 1.20
CA VAL A 381 -9.85 16.45 2.20
C VAL A 381 -10.62 15.28 1.58
N VAL A 382 -11.25 15.48 0.42
CA VAL A 382 -11.98 14.41 -0.31
C VAL A 382 -11.00 13.37 -0.85
N THR A 383 -9.87 13.81 -1.38
CA THR A 383 -8.82 12.91 -1.90
C THR A 383 -8.20 12.10 -0.77
N GLU A 384 -7.93 12.73 0.38
CA GLU A 384 -7.42 12.07 1.59
C GLU A 384 -8.44 11.08 2.16
N LEU A 385 -9.74 11.43 2.21
CA LEU A 385 -10.81 10.52 2.63
C LEU A 385 -10.84 9.25 1.78
N ALA A 386 -10.80 9.39 0.46
CA ALA A 386 -10.75 8.24 -0.44
C ALA A 386 -9.49 7.38 -0.20
N ALA A 387 -8.32 8.00 -0.08
CA ALA A 387 -7.06 7.29 0.18
C ALA A 387 -7.11 6.50 1.50
N ARG A 388 -7.61 7.10 2.59
CA ARG A 388 -7.77 6.42 3.89
C ARG A 388 -8.75 5.26 3.82
N ARG A 389 -9.83 5.42 3.06
CA ARG A 389 -10.80 4.34 2.82
C ARG A 389 -10.18 3.17 2.06
N HIS A 390 -9.36 3.41 1.03
CA HIS A 390 -8.64 2.34 0.32
C HIS A 390 -7.69 1.57 1.24
N CYS A 391 -6.93 2.26 2.08
CA CYS A 391 -6.11 1.62 3.09
C CYS A 391 -6.94 0.77 4.08
N GLN A 392 -8.15 1.20 4.44
CA GLN A 392 -9.06 0.40 5.28
C GLN A 392 -9.62 -0.81 4.54
N CYS A 393 -10.02 -0.67 3.27
CA CYS A 393 -10.49 -1.79 2.47
C CYS A 393 -9.40 -2.85 2.29
N HIS A 394 -8.18 -2.45 1.96
CA HIS A 394 -7.02 -3.32 1.89
C HIS A 394 -6.78 -4.07 3.21
N ARG A 395 -6.89 -3.38 4.35
CA ARG A 395 -6.77 -3.99 5.69
C ARG A 395 -7.82 -5.07 5.95
N LEU A 396 -9.06 -4.83 5.54
CA LEU A 396 -10.15 -5.80 5.70
C LEU A 396 -9.86 -7.06 4.88
N ALA A 397 -9.33 -6.91 3.67
CA ALA A 397 -8.97 -8.02 2.79
C ALA A 397 -7.78 -8.85 3.30
N THR A 398 -6.92 -8.27 4.14
CA THR A 398 -5.69 -8.92 4.64
C THR A 398 -5.77 -9.41 6.09
N ARG A 399 -6.89 -9.16 6.80
CA ARG A 399 -7.03 -9.39 8.25
C ARG A 399 -6.64 -10.79 8.71
N ASP A 400 -6.96 -11.82 7.94
CA ASP A 400 -6.70 -13.22 8.33
C ASP A 400 -5.39 -13.79 7.74
N GLY A 401 -4.49 -12.92 7.25
CA GLY A 401 -3.26 -13.34 6.59
C GLY A 401 -3.46 -14.08 5.27
N LYS A 402 -4.70 -14.19 4.84
CA LYS A 402 -5.10 -14.74 3.54
C LYS A 402 -5.78 -13.61 2.76
N THR A 403 -5.19 -13.23 1.65
CA THR A 403 -5.82 -12.30 0.71
C THR A 403 -7.13 -12.92 0.27
N LEU A 404 -8.27 -12.29 0.55
CA LEU A 404 -9.59 -12.74 0.05
C LEU A 404 -9.72 -12.55 -1.47
N VAL A 405 -8.78 -11.84 -2.08
CA VAL A 405 -8.63 -11.75 -3.53
C VAL A 405 -7.70 -12.89 -3.95
N ALA A 406 -8.22 -13.86 -4.69
CA ALA A 406 -7.41 -14.93 -5.27
C ALA A 406 -6.26 -14.33 -6.09
N PRO A 407 -5.04 -14.84 -6.00
CA PRO A 407 -3.96 -14.41 -6.87
C PRO A 407 -4.25 -14.93 -8.27
N ASP A 408 -4.67 -14.05 -9.17
CA ASP A 408 -4.59 -14.32 -10.60
C ASP A 408 -3.13 -14.22 -11.04
N HIS A 409 -2.35 -15.24 -10.75
CA HIS A 409 -1.20 -15.64 -11.58
C HIS A 409 -0.72 -17.04 -11.16
N PRO A 410 -0.76 -18.05 -12.05
CA PRO A 410 -0.10 -19.32 -11.82
C PRO A 410 1.40 -19.15 -12.09
N GLY A 411 2.21 -19.10 -11.06
CA GLY A 411 3.65 -19.11 -11.22
C GLY A 411 4.44 -18.46 -10.10
N THR A 412 4.40 -19.03 -8.91
CA THR A 412 5.54 -19.11 -7.98
C THR A 412 5.16 -19.99 -6.78
N ALA A 413 5.02 -21.28 -7.07
CA ALA A 413 5.28 -22.26 -6.04
C ALA A 413 6.80 -22.43 -6.01
N LEU A 414 7.45 -21.94 -4.99
CA LEU A 414 8.78 -22.39 -4.57
C LEU A 414 8.72 -22.70 -3.08
N ALA A 415 9.05 -23.95 -2.83
CA ALA A 415 9.13 -24.65 -1.57
C ALA A 415 9.97 -23.94 -0.49
#